data_fcb3b6e44a8aa5a376dbca343c5756b9
#
_entry.id   fcb3b6e44a8aa5a376dbca343c5756b9
#
_cell.length_a   1.000
_cell.length_b   1.000
_cell.length_c   1.000
_cell.angle_alpha   90.00
_cell.angle_beta   90.00
_cell.angle_gamma   90.00
#
_symmetry.space_group_name_H-M   'P 1'
#
loop_
_entity.id
_entity.type
_entity.pdbx_description
1 polymer ?
#
loop_
_entity_poly.entity_id
_entity_poly.type
_entity_poly.pdbx_seq_one_letter_code
_entity_poly.pdbx_strand_id
1 'polypeptide(L)'
;MDWRQLWEICSAPDNVPIVGLIPLLAFYIYLAWKQAHANDLLIAQLEGDAVLAKTHHRKTWPFKPGWQKEVHVWPFLLRIEFLAAIIVTIILMVWSITLNAPLEEPANPNLTMNPAKAPWYFLGLQEMLVYFDPWIAGVVMPTMIIIGLMVIPYIDTNPLGSGYYTWKQRRFSIGTFLFGFIILWIAMIIIGTFIRGPGWQWFWPGQTWDHNRLIYEVNRDLPDIFGITSNMAKAIFGAIIVGGYYLLGGFLVYSLFRRYMAKDFKRMSLLQFSITQFLLLSMVALPLKMGLRLLWHIKYVWITPWFNI
;
A
#
# COMPACT_ATOMS: atom_id res chain seq x y z
N MET A 1 -26.45 -5.00 17.42
CA MET A 1 -25.05 -4.95 16.94
C MET A 1 -24.28 -6.02 17.68
N ASP A 2 -23.73 -6.98 16.99
CA ASP A 2 -23.01 -8.09 17.63
C ASP A 2 -21.53 -7.74 17.76
N TRP A 3 -21.20 -7.07 18.88
CA TRP A 3 -19.80 -6.70 19.19
C TRP A 3 -18.95 -7.91 19.59
N ARG A 4 -19.57 -9.03 19.91
CA ARG A 4 -18.90 -10.26 20.28
C ARG A 4 -18.12 -10.81 19.07
N GLN A 5 -18.76 -10.86 17.92
CA GLN A 5 -18.11 -11.33 16.69
C GLN A 5 -16.93 -10.44 16.27
N LEU A 6 -17.08 -9.10 16.41
CA LEU A 6 -15.94 -8.20 16.14
C LEU A 6 -14.79 -8.48 17.10
N TRP A 7 -15.09 -8.73 18.38
CA TRP A 7 -14.08 -9.09 19.36
C TRP A 7 -13.40 -10.41 19.03
N GLU A 8 -14.15 -11.43 18.62
CA GLU A 8 -13.61 -12.72 18.17
C GLU A 8 -12.64 -12.55 16.99
N ILE A 9 -12.98 -11.71 16.00
CA ILE A 9 -12.10 -11.41 14.89
C ILE A 9 -10.84 -10.67 15.37
N CYS A 10 -10.98 -9.68 16.23
CA CYS A 10 -9.84 -8.87 16.69
C CYS A 10 -8.91 -9.64 17.64
N SER A 11 -9.44 -10.55 18.44
CA SER A 11 -8.68 -11.33 19.43
C SER A 11 -8.13 -12.64 18.87
N ALA A 12 -8.51 -13.02 17.65
CA ALA A 12 -7.93 -14.19 16.99
C ALA A 12 -6.41 -14.02 16.89
N PRO A 13 -5.62 -15.03 17.31
CA PRO A 13 -4.15 -14.92 17.39
C PRO A 13 -3.47 -14.54 16.09
N ASP A 14 -4.01 -14.94 14.96
CA ASP A 14 -3.56 -14.61 13.61
C ASP A 14 -3.88 -13.16 13.21
N ASN A 15 -4.91 -12.52 13.81
CA ASN A 15 -5.31 -11.15 13.53
C ASN A 15 -4.73 -10.13 14.53
N VAL A 16 -4.22 -10.56 15.69
CA VAL A 16 -3.62 -9.65 16.70
C VAL A 16 -2.54 -8.74 16.10
N PRO A 17 -1.65 -9.21 15.21
CA PRO A 17 -0.65 -8.35 14.60
C PRO A 17 -1.25 -7.19 13.79
N ILE A 18 -2.30 -7.41 12.99
CA ILE A 18 -2.92 -6.33 12.22
C ILE A 18 -3.70 -5.37 13.11
N VAL A 19 -4.35 -5.87 14.16
CA VAL A 19 -5.03 -5.02 15.16
C VAL A 19 -4.01 -4.11 15.86
N GLY A 20 -2.87 -4.66 16.26
CA GLY A 20 -1.77 -3.89 16.87
C GLY A 20 -1.10 -2.92 15.89
N LEU A 21 -1.06 -3.26 14.60
CA LEU A 21 -0.47 -2.42 13.56
C LEU A 21 -1.23 -1.09 13.38
N ILE A 22 -2.56 -1.07 13.55
CA ILE A 22 -3.37 0.14 13.35
C ILE A 22 -2.95 1.29 14.30
N PRO A 23 -2.96 1.12 15.63
CA PRO A 23 -2.52 2.17 16.55
C PRO A 23 -1.03 2.49 16.39
N LEU A 24 -0.22 1.50 16.06
CA LEU A 24 1.22 1.68 15.86
C LEU A 24 1.51 2.55 14.63
N LEU A 25 0.80 2.31 13.52
CA LEU A 25 0.89 3.16 12.33
C LEU A 25 0.41 4.59 12.61
N ALA A 26 -0.72 4.75 13.29
CA ALA A 26 -1.23 6.07 13.66
C ALA A 26 -0.20 6.84 14.51
N PHE A 27 0.43 6.18 15.49
CA PHE A 27 1.46 6.77 16.32
C PHE A 27 2.71 7.19 15.51
N TYR A 28 3.23 6.29 14.66
CA TYR A 28 4.43 6.61 13.89
C TYR A 28 4.18 7.63 12.79
N ILE A 29 3.02 7.65 12.17
CA ILE A 29 2.64 8.69 11.20
C ILE A 29 2.57 10.05 11.90
N TYR A 30 1.94 10.11 13.09
CA TYR A 30 1.90 11.34 13.90
C TYR A 30 3.32 11.79 14.29
N LEU A 31 4.16 10.88 14.76
CA LEU A 31 5.54 11.18 15.13
C LEU A 31 6.35 11.69 13.95
N ALA A 32 6.27 11.01 12.80
CA ALA A 32 6.94 11.42 11.57
C ALA A 32 6.46 12.79 11.09
N TRP A 33 5.16 13.06 11.15
CA TRP A 33 4.57 14.34 10.81
C TRP A 33 5.10 15.46 11.71
N LYS A 34 5.04 15.26 13.03
CA LYS A 34 5.57 16.21 14.03
C LYS A 34 7.06 16.50 13.78
N GLN A 35 7.84 15.44 13.54
CA GLN A 35 9.28 15.55 13.32
C GLN A 35 9.60 16.26 11.99
N ALA A 36 8.84 15.99 10.92
CA ALA A 36 9.00 16.64 9.63
C ALA A 36 8.81 18.16 9.74
N HIS A 37 7.79 18.61 10.46
CA HIS A 37 7.53 20.03 10.65
C HIS A 37 8.59 20.71 11.53
N ALA A 38 9.04 20.05 12.60
CA ALA A 38 10.13 20.54 13.42
C ALA A 38 11.44 20.69 12.62
N ASN A 39 11.73 19.72 11.76
CA ASN A 39 12.89 19.75 10.88
C ASN A 39 12.74 20.81 9.77
N ASP A 40 11.55 21.04 9.25
CA ASP A 40 11.30 22.15 8.30
C ASP A 40 11.63 23.53 8.90
N LEU A 41 11.30 23.74 10.20
CA LEU A 41 11.65 24.96 10.93
C LEU A 41 13.15 25.05 11.17
N LEU A 42 13.77 23.96 11.60
CA LEU A 42 15.22 23.91 11.83
C LEU A 42 16.00 24.22 10.55
N ILE A 43 15.61 23.65 9.42
CA ILE A 43 16.28 23.92 8.13
C ILE A 43 16.13 25.39 7.75
N ALA A 44 14.94 25.98 7.93
CA ALA A 44 14.76 27.41 7.66
C ALA A 44 15.66 28.30 8.54
N GLN A 45 15.91 27.91 9.82
CA GLN A 45 16.84 28.59 10.69
C GLN A 45 18.28 28.43 10.20
N LEU A 46 18.69 27.22 9.82
CA LEU A 46 20.03 26.92 9.30
C LEU A 46 20.32 27.60 7.95
N GLU A 47 19.32 27.80 7.13
CA GLU A 47 19.44 28.54 5.87
C GLU A 47 19.54 30.06 6.11
N GLY A 48 18.93 30.57 7.19
CA GLY A 48 18.96 31.98 7.57
C GLY A 48 20.20 32.42 8.34
N ASP A 49 20.91 31.50 9.02
CA ASP A 49 22.08 31.77 9.85
C ASP A 49 23.28 30.93 9.46
N ALA A 50 24.24 31.55 8.77
CA ALA A 50 25.46 30.89 8.30
C ALA A 50 26.38 30.42 9.43
N VAL A 51 26.37 31.09 10.58
CA VAL A 51 27.20 30.72 11.75
C VAL A 51 26.60 29.47 12.40
N LEU A 52 25.29 29.48 12.66
CA LEU A 52 24.55 28.32 13.17
C LEU A 52 24.70 27.12 12.22
N ALA A 53 24.61 27.34 10.91
CA ALA A 53 24.79 26.29 9.93
C ALA A 53 26.18 25.66 9.96
N LYS A 54 27.24 26.42 10.26
CA LYS A 54 28.62 25.90 10.38
C LYS A 54 28.84 25.12 11.67
N THR A 55 28.25 25.55 12.74
CA THR A 55 28.44 24.96 14.08
C THR A 55 27.44 23.88 14.43
N HIS A 56 26.40 23.71 13.61
CA HIS A 56 25.35 22.71 13.85
C HIS A 56 25.93 21.30 13.95
N HIS A 57 25.49 20.55 14.95
CA HIS A 57 26.04 19.23 15.33
C HIS A 57 26.13 18.21 14.20
N ARG A 58 25.23 18.23 13.24
CA ARG A 58 25.25 17.31 12.06
C ARG A 58 26.34 17.65 11.05
N LYS A 59 26.85 18.89 11.05
CA LYS A 59 28.00 19.25 10.20
C LYS A 59 29.33 19.00 10.90
N THR A 60 29.34 18.94 12.23
CA THR A 60 30.52 18.62 13.03
C THR A 60 30.62 17.14 13.38
N TRP A 61 30.20 16.30 12.41
CA TRP A 61 30.37 14.87 12.56
C TRP A 61 31.84 14.44 12.66
N PRO A 62 32.20 13.51 13.56
CA PRO A 62 31.35 12.80 14.51
C PRO A 62 30.92 13.68 15.69
N PHE A 63 29.72 13.41 16.24
CA PHE A 63 29.13 14.21 17.34
C PHE A 63 29.99 14.27 18.61
N LYS A 64 30.78 13.23 18.80
CA LYS A 64 31.71 13.15 19.94
C LYS A 64 33.14 12.98 19.43
N PRO A 65 34.11 13.68 20.03
CA PRO A 65 35.50 13.44 19.70
C PRO A 65 35.86 11.97 19.82
N GLY A 66 36.58 11.46 18.84
CA GLY A 66 37.00 10.05 18.79
C GLY A 66 35.95 9.06 18.20
N TRP A 67 34.73 9.51 17.87
CA TRP A 67 33.78 8.64 17.17
C TRP A 67 34.12 8.57 15.69
N GLN A 68 34.17 7.33 15.18
CA GLN A 68 34.33 7.09 13.76
C GLN A 68 32.98 7.26 13.06
N LYS A 69 33.01 7.79 11.84
CA LYS A 69 31.82 7.92 10.99
C LYS A 69 31.26 6.57 10.54
N GLU A 70 32.14 5.57 10.49
CA GLU A 70 31.82 4.22 10.04
C GLU A 70 31.48 3.35 11.25
N VAL A 71 30.44 2.56 11.13
CA VAL A 71 30.07 1.52 12.10
C VAL A 71 30.55 0.19 11.56
N HIS A 72 31.49 -0.45 12.27
CA HIS A 72 31.96 -1.76 11.89
C HIS A 72 30.87 -2.82 12.11
N VAL A 73 30.61 -3.65 11.09
CA VAL A 73 29.66 -4.75 11.18
C VAL A 73 30.07 -5.72 12.29
N TRP A 74 31.33 -6.12 12.31
CA TRP A 74 31.91 -6.92 13.37
C TRP A 74 32.73 -6.05 14.34
N PRO A 75 32.55 -6.17 15.65
CA PRO A 75 31.55 -6.98 16.37
C PRO A 75 30.26 -6.22 16.71
N PHE A 76 30.15 -4.93 16.38
CA PHE A 76 29.12 -4.04 16.95
C PHE A 76 27.73 -4.31 16.37
N LEU A 77 27.56 -4.20 15.06
CA LEU A 77 26.27 -4.40 14.41
C LEU A 77 25.80 -5.84 14.59
N LEU A 78 26.69 -6.82 14.40
CA LEU A 78 26.38 -8.23 14.55
C LEU A 78 25.83 -8.57 15.94
N ARG A 79 26.43 -7.99 17.01
CA ARG A 79 25.95 -8.22 18.39
C ARG A 79 24.54 -7.66 18.60
N ILE A 80 24.24 -6.49 18.05
CA ILE A 80 22.91 -5.88 18.15
C ILE A 80 21.88 -6.72 17.41
N GLU A 81 22.18 -7.12 16.19
CA GLU A 81 21.29 -7.97 15.38
C GLU A 81 21.07 -9.35 16.03
N PHE A 82 22.12 -9.98 16.54
CA PHE A 82 22.03 -11.25 17.24
C PHE A 82 21.17 -11.16 18.51
N LEU A 83 21.36 -10.10 19.31
CA LEU A 83 20.53 -9.88 20.51
C LEU A 83 19.07 -9.64 20.13
N ALA A 84 18.81 -8.83 19.10
CA ALA A 84 17.47 -8.60 18.60
C ALA A 84 16.80 -9.92 18.12
N ALA A 85 17.55 -10.75 17.39
CA ALA A 85 17.06 -12.05 16.93
C ALA A 85 16.71 -12.98 18.11
N ILE A 86 17.54 -13.02 19.15
CA ILE A 86 17.26 -13.81 20.37
C ILE A 86 15.98 -13.32 21.05
N ILE A 87 15.85 -12.01 21.26
CA ILE A 87 14.68 -11.42 21.93
C ILE A 87 13.40 -11.71 21.15
N VAL A 88 13.41 -11.51 19.82
CA VAL A 88 12.26 -11.79 18.97
C VAL A 88 11.93 -13.28 18.98
N THR A 89 12.93 -14.16 18.93
CA THR A 89 12.72 -15.61 19.01
C THR A 89 12.05 -16.01 20.33
N ILE A 90 12.52 -15.49 21.46
CA ILE A 90 11.91 -15.74 22.77
C ILE A 90 10.45 -15.27 22.80
N ILE A 91 10.17 -14.05 22.29
CA ILE A 91 8.80 -13.51 22.21
C ILE A 91 7.91 -14.45 21.39
N LEU A 92 8.38 -14.89 20.22
CA LEU A 92 7.62 -15.78 19.36
C LEU A 92 7.40 -17.17 19.98
N MET A 93 8.41 -17.71 20.69
CA MET A 93 8.26 -18.96 21.42
C MET A 93 7.23 -18.86 22.54
N VAL A 94 7.27 -17.79 23.34
CA VAL A 94 6.27 -17.54 24.40
C VAL A 94 4.88 -17.40 23.78
N TRP A 95 4.77 -16.64 22.70
CA TRP A 95 3.51 -16.49 21.96
C TRP A 95 2.96 -17.84 21.49
N SER A 96 3.78 -18.68 20.86
CA SER A 96 3.34 -19.97 20.32
C SER A 96 2.94 -20.99 21.39
N ILE A 97 3.48 -20.86 22.62
CA ILE A 97 3.14 -21.73 23.74
C ILE A 97 1.86 -21.25 24.46
N THR A 98 1.69 -19.93 24.57
CA THR A 98 0.61 -19.34 25.38
C THR A 98 -0.70 -19.12 24.61
N LEU A 99 -0.62 -18.95 23.29
CA LEU A 99 -1.78 -18.72 22.44
C LEU A 99 -2.00 -19.92 21.51
N ASN A 100 -3.19 -20.50 21.61
CA ASN A 100 -3.59 -21.60 20.73
C ASN A 100 -3.82 -21.07 19.30
N ALA A 101 -3.30 -21.78 18.31
CA ALA A 101 -3.67 -21.55 16.93
C ALA A 101 -5.16 -21.89 16.73
N PRO A 102 -5.93 -21.07 15.99
CA PRO A 102 -7.29 -21.43 15.64
C PRO A 102 -7.24 -22.64 14.70
N LEU A 103 -7.61 -23.80 15.25
CA LEU A 103 -7.76 -25.02 14.46
C LEU A 103 -9.19 -25.09 13.94
N GLU A 104 -9.32 -25.47 12.70
CA GLU A 104 -10.59 -25.71 12.06
C GLU A 104 -11.03 -27.16 12.19
N GLU A 105 -12.24 -27.44 11.73
CA GLU A 105 -12.77 -28.78 11.68
C GLU A 105 -11.88 -29.68 10.80
N PRO A 106 -11.87 -31.03 11.05
CA PRO A 106 -11.16 -31.96 10.21
C PRO A 106 -11.50 -31.79 8.72
N ALA A 107 -10.49 -31.95 7.86
CA ALA A 107 -10.64 -31.75 6.44
C ALA A 107 -11.83 -32.55 5.85
N ASN A 108 -12.76 -31.82 5.27
CA ASN A 108 -13.92 -32.38 4.59
C ASN A 108 -13.87 -31.96 3.11
N PRO A 109 -13.69 -32.88 2.14
CA PRO A 109 -13.61 -32.53 0.73
C PRO A 109 -14.91 -31.97 0.15
N ASN A 110 -16.04 -32.14 0.85
CA ASN A 110 -17.35 -31.62 0.42
C ASN A 110 -17.70 -30.27 1.05
N LEU A 111 -16.88 -29.76 1.97
CA LEU A 111 -17.13 -28.51 2.68
C LEU A 111 -15.93 -27.58 2.56
N THR A 112 -16.17 -26.41 1.99
CA THR A 112 -15.16 -25.33 1.95
C THR A 112 -15.45 -24.32 3.05
N MET A 113 -14.39 -23.84 3.70
CA MET A 113 -14.49 -22.75 4.67
C MET A 113 -15.18 -21.53 4.05
N ASN A 114 -16.05 -20.90 4.82
CA ASN A 114 -16.77 -19.72 4.38
C ASN A 114 -16.85 -18.66 5.49
N PRO A 115 -16.05 -17.59 5.45
CA PRO A 115 -15.12 -17.20 4.37
C PRO A 115 -13.76 -17.92 4.46
N ALA A 116 -13.17 -18.29 3.32
CA ALA A 116 -11.80 -18.78 3.23
C ALA A 116 -10.84 -17.59 3.14
N LYS A 117 -10.25 -17.18 4.27
CA LYS A 117 -9.34 -16.02 4.34
C LYS A 117 -7.88 -16.47 4.35
N ALA A 118 -7.06 -15.80 3.53
CA ALA A 118 -5.61 -15.88 3.65
C ALA A 118 -5.12 -15.22 4.95
N PRO A 119 -3.89 -15.49 5.42
CA PRO A 119 -3.30 -14.72 6.51
C PRO A 119 -3.36 -13.22 6.25
N TRP A 120 -3.50 -12.41 7.32
CA TRP A 120 -3.77 -10.98 7.23
C TRP A 120 -2.85 -10.21 6.26
N TYR A 121 -1.57 -10.58 6.17
CA TYR A 121 -0.59 -9.90 5.31
C TYR A 121 -0.82 -10.17 3.81
N PHE A 122 -1.57 -11.21 3.43
CA PHE A 122 -1.99 -11.48 2.06
C PHE A 122 -3.42 -11.02 1.76
N LEU A 123 -4.19 -10.64 2.77
CA LEU A 123 -5.59 -10.26 2.57
C LEU A 123 -5.78 -9.06 1.64
N GLY A 124 -4.80 -8.17 1.56
CA GLY A 124 -4.82 -7.08 0.58
C GLY A 124 -4.79 -7.58 -0.86
N LEU A 125 -3.98 -8.62 -1.15
CA LEU A 125 -3.95 -9.26 -2.47
C LEU A 125 -5.23 -10.06 -2.73
N GLN A 126 -5.75 -10.76 -1.72
CA GLN A 126 -7.00 -11.48 -1.83
C GLN A 126 -8.19 -10.53 -2.09
N GLU A 127 -8.23 -9.36 -1.45
CA GLU A 127 -9.24 -8.35 -1.74
C GLU A 127 -9.10 -7.78 -3.16
N MET A 128 -7.88 -7.68 -3.71
CA MET A 128 -7.69 -7.28 -5.11
C MET A 128 -8.35 -8.23 -6.12
N LEU A 129 -8.49 -9.53 -5.78
CA LEU A 129 -9.18 -10.51 -6.63
C LEU A 129 -10.68 -10.23 -6.83
N VAL A 130 -11.27 -9.40 -5.97
CA VAL A 130 -12.65 -8.92 -6.16
C VAL A 130 -12.74 -7.98 -7.37
N TYR A 131 -11.67 -7.22 -7.64
CA TYR A 131 -11.66 -6.15 -8.62
C TYR A 131 -10.97 -6.51 -9.93
N PHE A 132 -10.00 -7.41 -9.88
CA PHE A 132 -9.17 -7.82 -11.01
C PHE A 132 -9.17 -9.34 -11.14
N ASP A 133 -8.80 -9.84 -12.29
CA ASP A 133 -8.58 -11.28 -12.43
C ASP A 133 -7.32 -11.75 -11.68
N PRO A 134 -7.17 -13.06 -11.45
CA PRO A 134 -6.03 -13.59 -10.68
C PRO A 134 -4.68 -13.25 -11.27
N TRP A 135 -4.56 -13.15 -12.60
CA TRP A 135 -3.31 -12.80 -13.26
C TRP A 135 -2.88 -11.35 -12.95
N ILE A 136 -3.84 -10.43 -13.03
CA ILE A 136 -3.59 -9.01 -12.72
C ILE A 136 -3.33 -8.82 -11.23
N ALA A 137 -4.20 -9.36 -10.37
CA ALA A 137 -4.09 -9.17 -8.91
C ALA A 137 -2.88 -9.90 -8.30
N GLY A 138 -2.59 -11.13 -8.75
CA GLY A 138 -1.57 -11.97 -8.13
C GLY A 138 -0.18 -11.87 -8.75
N VAL A 139 -0.05 -11.44 -10.00
CA VAL A 139 1.24 -11.38 -10.70
C VAL A 139 1.58 -9.96 -11.12
N VAL A 140 0.74 -9.31 -11.94
CA VAL A 140 1.08 -8.00 -12.54
C VAL A 140 1.22 -6.92 -11.47
N MET A 141 0.23 -6.79 -10.58
CA MET A 141 0.25 -5.75 -9.53
C MET A 141 1.42 -5.89 -8.55
N PRO A 142 1.69 -7.07 -7.96
CA PRO A 142 2.85 -7.26 -7.11
C PRO A 142 4.19 -7.00 -7.83
N THR A 143 4.30 -7.43 -9.09
CA THR A 143 5.50 -7.15 -9.91
C THR A 143 5.66 -5.65 -10.15
N MET A 144 4.58 -4.92 -10.43
CA MET A 144 4.63 -3.46 -10.58
C MET A 144 5.05 -2.76 -9.29
N ILE A 145 4.63 -3.24 -8.12
CA ILE A 145 5.09 -2.70 -6.83
C ILE A 145 6.59 -2.88 -6.68
N ILE A 146 7.12 -4.08 -6.94
CA ILE A 146 8.55 -4.38 -6.83
C ILE A 146 9.35 -3.51 -7.80
N ILE A 147 8.98 -3.48 -9.08
CA ILE A 147 9.67 -2.67 -10.11
C ILE A 147 9.56 -1.18 -9.76
N GLY A 148 8.38 -0.73 -9.30
CA GLY A 148 8.16 0.65 -8.88
C GLY A 148 9.10 1.07 -7.76
N LEU A 149 9.29 0.22 -6.75
CA LEU A 149 10.25 0.47 -5.66
C LEU A 149 11.70 0.49 -6.16
N MET A 150 12.06 -0.41 -7.08
CA MET A 150 13.40 -0.46 -7.66
C MET A 150 13.73 0.76 -8.51
N VAL A 151 12.74 1.36 -9.16
CA VAL A 151 12.94 2.48 -10.09
C VAL A 151 13.04 3.85 -9.39
N ILE A 152 12.59 3.97 -8.14
CA ILE A 152 12.56 5.24 -7.37
C ILE A 152 13.90 6.00 -7.45
N PRO A 153 15.07 5.39 -7.17
CA PRO A 153 16.35 6.12 -7.20
C PRO A 153 16.68 6.72 -8.57
N TYR A 154 16.11 6.17 -9.64
CA TYR A 154 16.38 6.60 -11.01
C TYR A 154 15.42 7.68 -11.51
N ILE A 155 14.22 7.76 -10.93
CA ILE A 155 13.19 8.74 -11.32
C ILE A 155 13.08 9.92 -10.36
N ASP A 156 13.62 9.82 -9.15
CA ASP A 156 13.65 10.93 -8.18
C ASP A 156 14.71 11.94 -8.57
N THR A 157 14.28 13.05 -9.15
CA THR A 157 15.16 14.15 -9.59
C THR A 157 15.27 15.27 -8.56
N ASN A 158 14.66 15.12 -7.38
CA ASN A 158 14.72 16.13 -6.33
C ASN A 158 16.09 16.12 -5.62
N PRO A 159 16.94 17.17 -5.79
CA PRO A 159 18.27 17.23 -5.23
C PRO A 159 18.26 17.65 -3.75
N LEU A 160 17.11 18.08 -3.23
CA LEU A 160 16.99 18.55 -1.87
C LEU A 160 17.06 17.36 -0.92
N GLY A 161 18.05 17.39 -0.06
CA GLY A 161 18.29 16.38 0.96
C GLY A 161 19.35 16.86 1.93
N SER A 162 18.95 17.13 3.16
CA SER A 162 19.81 17.63 4.25
C SER A 162 20.15 16.55 5.27
N GLY A 163 19.67 15.33 5.08
CA GLY A 163 19.75 14.24 6.06
C GLY A 163 18.69 14.33 7.16
N TYR A 164 17.76 15.28 7.05
CA TYR A 164 16.58 15.40 7.91
C TYR A 164 15.32 14.92 7.19
N TYR A 165 14.42 14.29 7.90
CA TYR A 165 13.10 13.98 7.39
C TYR A 165 12.26 15.26 7.38
N THR A 166 11.86 15.74 6.20
CA THR A 166 11.21 17.04 6.00
C THR A 166 9.96 16.89 5.15
N TRP A 167 8.92 17.65 5.49
CA TRP A 167 7.71 17.69 4.69
C TRP A 167 7.88 18.59 3.45
N LYS A 168 8.40 19.81 3.63
CA LYS A 168 8.48 20.81 2.55
C LYS A 168 9.32 20.35 1.37
N GLN A 169 10.43 19.66 1.63
CA GLN A 169 11.35 19.21 0.58
C GLN A 169 10.90 17.94 -0.12
N ARG A 170 10.09 17.08 0.54
CA ARG A 170 9.74 15.73 0.05
C ARG A 170 8.23 15.43 0.01
N ARG A 171 7.39 16.47 -0.14
CA ARG A 171 5.91 16.33 -0.12
C ARG A 171 5.38 15.26 -1.06
N PHE A 172 5.86 15.26 -2.31
CA PHE A 172 5.40 14.32 -3.33
C PHE A 172 5.75 12.87 -2.96
N SER A 173 7.00 12.62 -2.59
CA SER A 173 7.47 11.28 -2.22
C SER A 173 6.73 10.75 -0.99
N ILE A 174 6.59 11.57 0.06
CA ILE A 174 5.86 11.19 1.28
C ILE A 174 4.38 10.95 0.98
N GLY A 175 3.74 11.85 0.23
CA GLY A 175 2.33 11.71 -0.13
C GLY A 175 2.05 10.47 -0.97
N THR A 176 2.89 10.20 -1.98
CA THR A 176 2.78 9.00 -2.82
C THR A 176 2.99 7.72 -2.01
N PHE A 177 3.98 7.71 -1.10
CA PHE A 177 4.21 6.56 -0.21
C PHE A 177 3.01 6.31 0.70
N LEU A 178 2.50 7.34 1.38
CA LEU A 178 1.34 7.20 2.26
C LEU A 178 0.09 6.76 1.50
N PHE A 179 -0.14 7.29 0.31
CA PHE A 179 -1.23 6.85 -0.54
C PHE A 179 -1.09 5.35 -0.89
N GLY A 180 0.07 4.93 -1.36
CA GLY A 180 0.32 3.52 -1.70
C GLY A 180 0.21 2.59 -0.49
N PHE A 181 0.88 2.94 0.61
CA PHE A 181 0.94 2.08 1.77
C PHE A 181 -0.36 2.06 2.58
N ILE A 182 -0.93 3.24 2.91
CA ILE A 182 -2.11 3.31 3.77
C ILE A 182 -3.38 3.05 2.98
N ILE A 183 -3.57 3.71 1.83
CA ILE A 183 -4.85 3.65 1.09
C ILE A 183 -4.90 2.42 0.20
N LEU A 184 -3.81 2.06 -0.52
CA LEU A 184 -3.84 0.95 -1.45
C LEU A 184 -3.46 -0.40 -0.81
N TRP A 185 -2.81 -0.42 0.35
CA TRP A 185 -2.40 -1.67 0.98
C TRP A 185 -3.11 -1.92 2.31
N ILE A 186 -2.88 -1.09 3.32
CA ILE A 186 -3.44 -1.29 4.67
C ILE A 186 -4.97 -1.25 4.66
N ALA A 187 -5.58 -0.31 3.92
CA ALA A 187 -7.04 -0.25 3.84
C ALA A 187 -7.65 -1.53 3.25
N MET A 188 -7.02 -2.12 2.22
CA MET A 188 -7.50 -3.39 1.66
C MET A 188 -7.34 -4.57 2.64
N ILE A 189 -6.26 -4.59 3.42
CA ILE A 189 -6.10 -5.59 4.49
C ILE A 189 -7.21 -5.42 5.53
N ILE A 190 -7.50 -4.19 5.95
CA ILE A 190 -8.59 -3.90 6.90
C ILE A 190 -9.94 -4.35 6.34
N ILE A 191 -10.23 -4.06 5.07
CA ILE A 191 -11.46 -4.51 4.40
C ILE A 191 -11.53 -6.04 4.41
N GLY A 192 -10.48 -6.73 3.98
CA GLY A 192 -10.42 -8.19 3.92
C GLY A 192 -10.54 -8.86 5.28
N THR A 193 -9.92 -8.27 6.32
CA THR A 193 -9.91 -8.84 7.68
C THR A 193 -11.23 -8.62 8.41
N PHE A 194 -11.73 -7.37 8.44
CA PHE A 194 -12.80 -6.96 9.35
C PHE A 194 -14.16 -6.77 8.68
N ILE A 195 -14.19 -6.52 7.36
CA ILE A 195 -15.41 -6.17 6.64
C ILE A 195 -15.92 -7.31 5.76
N ARG A 196 -15.02 -8.12 5.20
CA ARG A 196 -15.41 -9.29 4.41
C ARG A 196 -15.76 -10.46 5.30
N GLY A 197 -16.96 -10.99 5.10
CA GLY A 197 -17.52 -12.14 5.82
C GLY A 197 -17.89 -13.30 4.88
N PRO A 198 -18.86 -14.17 5.28
CA PRO A 198 -19.29 -15.31 4.51
C PRO A 198 -19.64 -14.96 3.05
N GLY A 199 -19.23 -15.81 2.11
CA GLY A 199 -19.38 -15.55 0.67
C GLY A 199 -18.57 -14.38 0.14
N TRP A 200 -17.57 -13.91 0.87
CA TRP A 200 -16.78 -12.71 0.58
C TRP A 200 -17.63 -11.44 0.48
N GLN A 201 -18.76 -11.43 1.21
CA GLN A 201 -19.71 -10.33 1.19
C GLN A 201 -19.33 -9.23 2.17
N TRP A 202 -19.91 -8.05 1.97
CA TRP A 202 -19.69 -6.89 2.80
C TRP A 202 -20.55 -6.94 4.07
N PHE A 203 -19.92 -6.95 5.23
CA PHE A 203 -20.54 -6.86 6.54
C PHE A 203 -19.93 -5.68 7.30
N TRP A 204 -20.79 -4.80 7.77
CA TRP A 204 -20.32 -3.70 8.60
C TRP A 204 -19.91 -4.21 9.99
N PRO A 205 -18.94 -3.56 10.66
CA PRO A 205 -18.55 -3.92 12.02
C PRO A 205 -19.76 -3.99 12.94
N GLY A 206 -19.92 -5.11 13.64
CA GLY A 206 -21.06 -5.39 14.50
C GLY A 206 -22.31 -5.96 13.80
N GLN A 207 -22.26 -6.27 12.53
CA GLN A 207 -23.26 -7.11 11.87
C GLN A 207 -22.93 -8.58 12.12
N THR A 208 -23.96 -9.38 12.43
CA THR A 208 -23.82 -10.84 12.57
C THR A 208 -23.51 -11.46 11.21
N TRP A 209 -22.54 -12.33 11.17
CA TRP A 209 -22.22 -13.10 9.97
C TRP A 209 -23.27 -14.18 9.76
N ASP A 210 -24.02 -14.05 8.67
CA ASP A 210 -24.98 -15.06 8.24
C ASP A 210 -24.35 -15.94 7.16
N HIS A 211 -23.99 -17.16 7.52
CA HIS A 211 -23.40 -18.16 6.61
C HIS A 211 -24.38 -18.66 5.56
N ASN A 212 -25.68 -18.47 5.78
CA ASN A 212 -26.74 -18.87 4.87
C ASN A 212 -27.19 -17.75 3.94
N ARG A 213 -26.61 -16.56 4.07
CA ARG A 213 -26.94 -15.41 3.24
C ARG A 213 -26.39 -15.61 1.85
N LEU A 214 -27.25 -16.04 0.93
CA LEU A 214 -26.94 -16.12 -0.48
C LEU A 214 -27.31 -14.79 -1.16
N ILE A 215 -26.31 -13.99 -1.48
CA ILE A 215 -26.49 -12.80 -2.33
C ILE A 215 -25.83 -13.10 -3.67
N TYR A 216 -26.65 -13.15 -4.71
CA TYR A 216 -26.15 -13.20 -6.08
C TYR A 216 -25.70 -11.79 -6.48
N GLU A 217 -24.41 -11.57 -6.55
CA GLU A 217 -23.90 -10.31 -7.10
C GLU A 217 -24.17 -10.26 -8.60
N VAL A 218 -25.02 -9.33 -9.01
CA VAL A 218 -25.26 -9.04 -10.43
C VAL A 218 -24.13 -8.13 -10.92
N ASN A 219 -23.08 -8.78 -11.43
CA ASN A 219 -21.95 -8.07 -12.01
C ASN A 219 -22.10 -8.03 -13.53
N ARG A 220 -21.74 -6.89 -14.10
CA ARG A 220 -21.72 -6.69 -15.56
C ARG A 220 -20.35 -6.24 -15.99
N ASP A 221 -19.92 -6.69 -17.13
CA ASP A 221 -18.72 -6.18 -17.75
C ASP A 221 -19.05 -4.90 -18.54
N LEU A 222 -18.12 -3.95 -18.54
CA LEU A 222 -18.36 -2.65 -19.18
C LEU A 222 -18.75 -2.81 -20.66
N PRO A 223 -18.08 -3.63 -21.49
CA PRO A 223 -18.49 -3.84 -22.87
C PRO A 223 -19.92 -4.39 -23.03
N ASP A 224 -20.38 -5.22 -22.09
CA ASP A 224 -21.73 -5.80 -22.14
C ASP A 224 -22.82 -4.76 -21.89
N ILE A 225 -22.52 -3.74 -21.08
CA ILE A 225 -23.42 -2.59 -20.87
C ILE A 225 -23.67 -1.83 -22.18
N PHE A 226 -22.67 -1.80 -23.06
CA PHE A 226 -22.77 -1.18 -24.39
C PHE A 226 -23.25 -2.15 -25.47
N GLY A 227 -23.68 -3.38 -25.12
CA GLY A 227 -24.20 -4.38 -26.05
C GLY A 227 -23.14 -4.99 -26.98
N ILE A 228 -21.86 -4.92 -26.61
CA ILE A 228 -20.75 -5.46 -27.39
C ILE A 228 -20.63 -6.97 -27.09
N THR A 229 -20.91 -7.83 -28.05
CA THR A 229 -20.92 -9.30 -27.88
C THR A 229 -19.65 -9.98 -28.39
N SER A 230 -19.03 -9.46 -29.46
CA SER A 230 -17.82 -10.05 -30.05
C SER A 230 -16.60 -9.92 -29.15
N ASN A 231 -15.86 -11.00 -28.92
CA ASN A 231 -14.65 -11.01 -28.09
C ASN A 231 -13.57 -10.02 -28.59
N MET A 232 -13.39 -9.93 -29.91
CA MET A 232 -12.45 -8.98 -30.50
C MET A 232 -12.91 -7.54 -30.25
N ALA A 233 -14.21 -7.25 -30.41
CA ALA A 233 -14.74 -5.91 -30.16
C ALA A 233 -14.64 -5.53 -28.68
N LYS A 234 -14.87 -6.47 -27.74
CA LYS A 234 -14.65 -6.27 -26.29
C LYS A 234 -13.20 -5.91 -25.97
N ALA A 235 -12.26 -6.64 -26.57
CA ALA A 235 -10.83 -6.39 -26.38
C ALA A 235 -10.41 -5.00 -26.91
N ILE A 236 -10.86 -4.62 -28.11
CA ILE A 236 -10.58 -3.30 -28.70
C ILE A 236 -11.23 -2.19 -27.86
N PHE A 237 -12.51 -2.35 -27.50
CA PHE A 237 -13.22 -1.37 -26.68
C PHE A 237 -12.52 -1.14 -25.34
N GLY A 238 -12.16 -2.20 -24.62
CA GLY A 238 -11.43 -2.10 -23.36
C GLY A 238 -10.06 -1.46 -23.51
N ALA A 239 -9.33 -1.79 -24.60
CA ALA A 239 -8.04 -1.16 -24.92
C ALA A 239 -8.19 0.35 -25.15
N ILE A 240 -9.25 0.79 -25.84
CA ILE A 240 -9.54 2.22 -26.04
C ILE A 240 -9.84 2.91 -24.71
N ILE A 241 -10.65 2.30 -23.84
CA ILE A 241 -11.00 2.89 -22.52
C ILE A 241 -9.74 3.00 -21.64
N VAL A 242 -8.99 1.91 -21.50
CA VAL A 242 -7.76 1.91 -20.67
C VAL A 242 -6.68 2.81 -21.28
N GLY A 243 -6.48 2.76 -22.60
CA GLY A 243 -5.58 3.69 -23.31
C GLY A 243 -6.00 5.15 -23.14
N GLY A 244 -7.30 5.44 -23.27
CA GLY A 244 -7.88 6.77 -23.01
C GLY A 244 -7.65 7.25 -21.58
N TYR A 245 -7.78 6.35 -20.59
CA TYR A 245 -7.46 6.66 -19.19
C TYR A 245 -5.99 7.11 -19.03
N TYR A 246 -5.03 6.37 -19.59
CA TYR A 246 -3.62 6.74 -19.51
C TYR A 246 -3.29 8.00 -20.30
N LEU A 247 -3.90 8.22 -21.46
CA LEU A 247 -3.70 9.43 -22.25
C LEU A 247 -4.26 10.68 -21.58
N LEU A 248 -5.53 10.65 -21.18
CA LEU A 248 -6.20 11.79 -20.52
C LEU A 248 -5.63 12.03 -19.13
N GLY A 249 -5.44 10.96 -18.35
CA GLY A 249 -4.79 11.01 -17.05
C GLY A 249 -3.36 11.52 -17.16
N GLY A 250 -2.64 11.10 -18.18
CA GLY A 250 -1.29 11.57 -18.49
C GLY A 250 -1.23 13.06 -18.78
N PHE A 251 -2.15 13.58 -19.57
CA PHE A 251 -2.27 15.00 -19.79
C PHE A 251 -2.58 15.77 -18.50
N LEU A 252 -3.45 15.23 -17.67
CA LEU A 252 -3.75 15.80 -16.36
C LEU A 252 -2.51 15.82 -15.46
N VAL A 253 -1.80 14.69 -15.32
CA VAL A 253 -0.58 14.59 -14.52
C VAL A 253 0.49 15.56 -15.05
N TYR A 254 0.68 15.63 -16.37
CA TYR A 254 1.59 16.61 -16.99
C TYR A 254 1.24 18.05 -16.58
N SER A 255 -0.04 18.42 -16.66
CA SER A 255 -0.50 19.76 -16.31
C SER A 255 -0.28 20.06 -14.83
N LEU A 256 -0.55 19.09 -13.93
CA LEU A 256 -0.32 19.20 -12.50
C LEU A 256 1.17 19.34 -12.17
N PHE A 257 2.04 18.52 -12.77
CA PHE A 257 3.49 18.62 -12.56
C PHE A 257 4.03 19.97 -13.04
N ARG A 258 3.60 20.42 -14.20
CA ARG A 258 4.00 21.72 -14.73
C ARG A 258 3.56 22.89 -13.82
N ARG A 259 2.41 22.76 -13.17
CA ARG A 259 1.84 23.82 -12.33
C ARG A 259 2.42 23.79 -10.90
N TYR A 260 2.48 22.64 -10.28
CA TYR A 260 2.79 22.51 -8.86
C TYR A 260 4.19 22.00 -8.56
N MET A 261 4.84 21.33 -9.50
CA MET A 261 6.17 20.73 -9.36
C MET A 261 7.12 21.17 -10.48
N ALA A 262 6.98 22.38 -10.97
CA ALA A 262 7.72 22.89 -12.15
C ALA A 262 9.24 22.78 -12.02
N LYS A 263 9.82 22.90 -10.82
CA LYS A 263 11.25 22.78 -10.56
C LYS A 263 11.75 21.35 -10.79
N ASP A 264 11.04 20.36 -10.24
CA ASP A 264 11.39 18.95 -10.38
C ASP A 264 11.07 18.45 -11.78
N PHE A 265 9.95 18.87 -12.36
CA PHE A 265 9.54 18.54 -13.72
C PHE A 265 10.57 18.97 -14.77
N LYS A 266 11.15 20.17 -14.65
CA LYS A 266 12.21 20.65 -15.57
C LYS A 266 13.51 19.83 -15.51
N ARG A 267 13.73 19.07 -14.44
CA ARG A 267 14.91 18.21 -14.26
C ARG A 267 14.67 16.79 -14.74
N MET A 268 13.42 16.39 -14.89
CA MET A 268 13.06 15.06 -15.35
C MET A 268 13.27 14.91 -16.86
N SER A 269 13.89 13.82 -17.27
CA SER A 269 13.85 13.39 -18.66
C SER A 269 12.45 12.91 -19.03
N LEU A 270 12.17 12.84 -20.34
CA LEU A 270 10.90 12.31 -20.84
C LEU A 270 10.63 10.89 -20.31
N LEU A 271 11.65 10.03 -20.28
CA LEU A 271 11.54 8.66 -19.78
C LEU A 271 11.20 8.61 -18.29
N GLN A 272 11.91 9.40 -17.46
CA GLN A 272 11.64 9.50 -16.03
C GLN A 272 10.21 9.98 -15.74
N PHE A 273 9.76 11.00 -16.46
CA PHE A 273 8.39 11.49 -16.34
C PHE A 273 7.37 10.44 -16.77
N SER A 274 7.58 9.77 -17.91
CA SER A 274 6.67 8.75 -18.42
C SER A 274 6.53 7.57 -17.45
N ILE A 275 7.62 7.10 -16.84
CA ILE A 275 7.60 6.04 -15.83
C ILE A 275 6.85 6.52 -14.56
N THR A 276 7.17 7.71 -14.07
CA THR A 276 6.52 8.28 -12.90
C THR A 276 5.00 8.43 -13.12
N GLN A 277 4.61 8.96 -14.26
CA GLN A 277 3.22 9.12 -14.65
C GLN A 277 2.49 7.78 -14.77
N PHE A 278 3.10 6.79 -15.43
CA PHE A 278 2.53 5.46 -15.58
C PHE A 278 2.28 4.79 -14.22
N LEU A 279 3.28 4.80 -13.34
CA LEU A 279 3.15 4.22 -12.00
C LEU A 279 2.10 4.96 -11.16
N LEU A 280 2.08 6.29 -11.19
CA LEU A 280 1.11 7.08 -10.45
C LEU A 280 -0.33 6.82 -10.93
N LEU A 281 -0.56 6.78 -12.25
CA LEU A 281 -1.87 6.46 -12.81
C LEU A 281 -2.28 5.03 -12.50
N SER A 282 -1.36 4.07 -12.51
CA SER A 282 -1.65 2.68 -12.09
C SER A 282 -2.06 2.60 -10.61
N MET A 283 -1.43 3.39 -9.74
CA MET A 283 -1.85 3.50 -8.34
C MET A 283 -3.26 4.09 -8.22
N VAL A 284 -3.61 5.12 -9.00
CA VAL A 284 -4.93 5.75 -8.99
C VAL A 284 -6.00 4.85 -9.64
N ALA A 285 -5.61 4.01 -10.60
CA ALA A 285 -6.53 3.07 -11.24
C ALA A 285 -7.15 2.08 -10.24
N LEU A 286 -6.43 1.70 -9.18
CA LEU A 286 -6.93 0.74 -8.19
C LEU A 286 -8.18 1.26 -7.45
N PRO A 287 -8.18 2.40 -6.73
CA PRO A 287 -9.39 2.91 -6.09
C PRO A 287 -10.49 3.28 -7.09
N LEU A 288 -10.12 3.72 -8.30
CA LEU A 288 -11.08 3.95 -9.37
C LEU A 288 -11.83 2.66 -9.73
N LYS A 289 -11.07 1.57 -9.91
CA LYS A 289 -11.63 0.25 -10.21
C LYS A 289 -12.49 -0.29 -9.06
N MET A 290 -12.06 -0.08 -7.82
CA MET A 290 -12.86 -0.40 -6.63
C MET A 290 -14.19 0.35 -6.66
N GLY A 291 -14.17 1.64 -6.97
CA GLY A 291 -15.38 2.45 -7.13
C GLY A 291 -16.31 1.93 -8.21
N LEU A 292 -15.78 1.60 -9.40
CA LEU A 292 -16.56 1.02 -10.50
C LEU A 292 -17.25 -0.30 -10.08
N ARG A 293 -16.55 -1.14 -9.32
CA ARG A 293 -17.09 -2.41 -8.84
C ARG A 293 -18.14 -2.22 -7.75
N LEU A 294 -17.87 -1.41 -6.74
CA LEU A 294 -18.71 -1.28 -5.55
C LEU A 294 -19.95 -0.41 -5.80
N LEU A 295 -19.84 0.64 -6.63
CA LEU A 295 -20.93 1.58 -6.88
C LEU A 295 -21.77 1.24 -8.11
N TRP A 296 -21.15 0.72 -9.17
CA TRP A 296 -21.82 0.44 -10.44
C TRP A 296 -21.85 -1.04 -10.82
N HIS A 297 -21.33 -1.92 -9.97
CA HIS A 297 -21.25 -3.38 -10.22
C HIS A 297 -20.52 -3.76 -11.52
N ILE A 298 -19.57 -2.93 -11.98
CA ILE A 298 -18.76 -3.19 -13.16
C ILE A 298 -17.60 -4.09 -12.78
N LYS A 299 -17.62 -5.34 -13.32
CA LYS A 299 -16.60 -6.33 -13.00
C LYS A 299 -15.32 -6.12 -13.80
N TYR A 300 -15.42 -6.10 -15.11
CA TYR A 300 -14.29 -5.89 -15.99
C TYR A 300 -14.53 -4.74 -16.98
N VAL A 301 -13.48 -3.93 -17.18
CA VAL A 301 -13.44 -2.81 -18.13
C VAL A 301 -12.81 -3.26 -19.44
N TRP A 302 -11.77 -4.08 -19.34
CA TRP A 302 -11.04 -4.64 -20.48
C TRP A 302 -11.02 -6.15 -20.39
N ILE A 303 -11.59 -6.79 -21.39
CA ILE A 303 -11.73 -8.24 -21.49
C ILE A 303 -10.89 -8.74 -22.65
N THR A 304 -10.00 -9.66 -22.36
CA THR A 304 -9.17 -10.34 -23.36
C THR A 304 -9.19 -11.85 -23.12
N PRO A 305 -8.75 -12.68 -24.07
CA PRO A 305 -8.63 -14.13 -23.85
C PRO A 305 -7.62 -14.51 -22.76
N TRP A 306 -6.73 -13.61 -22.38
CA TRP A 306 -5.59 -13.90 -21.49
C TRP A 306 -5.69 -13.23 -20.13
N PHE A 307 -6.30 -12.06 -20.05
CA PHE A 307 -6.46 -11.30 -18.79
C PHE A 307 -7.67 -10.36 -18.87
N ASN A 308 -8.18 -9.99 -17.70
CA ASN A 308 -9.30 -9.06 -17.55
C ASN A 308 -9.00 -8.01 -16.48
N ILE A 309 -9.27 -6.76 -16.81
CA ILE A 309 -9.05 -5.59 -15.93
C ILE A 309 -10.37 -4.93 -15.57
#